data_762fb16aa6e886afbb7a8c3e4cce50de
#
_entry.id   762fb16aa6e886afbb7a8c3e4cce50de
#
_cell.length_a   1.000
_cell.length_b   1.000
_cell.length_c   1.000
_cell.angle_alpha   90.00
_cell.angle_beta   90.00
_cell.angle_gamma   90.00
#
_symmetry.space_group_name_H-M   'P 1'
#
loop_
_entity.id
_entity.type
_entity.pdbx_description
1 polymer ?
#
loop_
_entity_poly.entity_id
_entity_poly.type
_entity_poly.pdbx_seq_one_letter_code
_entity_poly.pdbx_strand_id
1 'polypeptide(L)'
;MEEDRAELPLEINGKPVVEAFELYRFYHAGDDETLALRGVSLTVQPGETVAVVGPSGSGKSTLLACIAGLDEPDGGHVDVAGRRITRRSEPERAAIRARSIGIMLQSGNLIGHLSVAENVLLQLRLAGKRDGGRVDAVLDSLQLRHRARSHARQLSGGEAARAGLAIALAARPDLLLADEPTGEVDAESERHILDAIARQTAAGGAAILATHSDVVARRADRIIHLRDGRVVEG
;
A
#
# COMPACT_ATOMS: atom_id res chain seq x y z
N MET A 1 -36.15 -25.93 -5.20
CA MET A 1 -35.23 -25.15 -4.36
C MET A 1 -33.83 -25.46 -4.86
N GLU A 2 -33.40 -24.68 -5.83
CA GLU A 2 -32.04 -24.72 -6.39
C GLU A 2 -31.20 -23.77 -5.57
N GLU A 3 -30.18 -24.29 -4.93
CA GLU A 3 -29.21 -23.52 -4.16
C GLU A 3 -28.39 -22.68 -5.14
N ASP A 4 -28.51 -21.37 -4.98
CA ASP A 4 -27.69 -20.35 -5.63
C ASP A 4 -26.22 -20.55 -5.20
N ARG A 5 -25.45 -21.26 -6.00
CA ARG A 5 -24.01 -21.37 -5.86
C ARG A 5 -23.40 -20.11 -6.43
N ALA A 6 -23.04 -19.17 -5.55
CA ALA A 6 -22.17 -18.07 -5.90
C ALA A 6 -20.95 -18.61 -6.66
N GLU A 7 -20.83 -18.23 -7.92
CA GLU A 7 -19.67 -18.54 -8.76
C GLU A 7 -18.42 -17.93 -8.14
N LEU A 8 -17.51 -18.82 -7.70
CA LEU A 8 -16.15 -18.41 -7.32
C LEU A 8 -15.44 -17.84 -8.57
N PRO A 9 -14.69 -16.74 -8.43
CA PRO A 9 -13.95 -16.16 -9.55
C PRO A 9 -12.93 -17.15 -10.11
N LEU A 10 -12.73 -17.10 -11.43
CA LEU A 10 -11.81 -17.88 -12.23
C LEU A 10 -10.46 -18.15 -11.54
N GLU A 11 -10.04 -19.43 -11.50
CA GLU A 11 -8.71 -19.85 -11.06
C GLU A 11 -7.63 -19.16 -11.90
N ILE A 12 -7.04 -18.10 -11.35
CA ILE A 12 -5.81 -17.51 -11.88
C ILE A 12 -4.65 -18.36 -11.33
N ASN A 13 -3.88 -18.97 -12.20
CA ASN A 13 -2.73 -19.84 -11.92
C ASN A 13 -1.59 -19.06 -11.25
N GLY A 14 -1.68 -18.81 -9.94
CA GLY A 14 -0.63 -18.18 -9.13
C GLY A 14 -1.11 -18.00 -7.69
N LYS A 15 -0.19 -18.12 -6.72
CA LYS A 15 -0.51 -17.76 -5.34
C LYS A 15 -0.72 -16.24 -5.27
N PRO A 16 -1.78 -15.77 -4.58
CA PRO A 16 -2.01 -14.33 -4.41
C PRO A 16 -0.85 -13.66 -3.67
N VAL A 17 -0.62 -12.38 -3.96
CA VAL A 17 0.35 -11.55 -3.24
C VAL A 17 -0.21 -11.17 -1.88
N VAL A 18 -1.53 -10.97 -1.77
CA VAL A 18 -2.23 -10.71 -0.50
C VAL A 18 -3.41 -11.65 -0.36
N GLU A 19 -3.49 -12.27 0.81
CA GLU A 19 -4.69 -12.95 1.31
C GLU A 19 -5.05 -12.35 2.66
N ALA A 20 -6.13 -11.61 2.73
CA ALA A 20 -6.73 -11.12 3.97
C ALA A 20 -8.05 -11.84 4.18
N PHE A 21 -8.23 -12.47 5.35
CA PHE A 21 -9.38 -13.28 5.67
C PHE A 21 -10.05 -12.82 6.95
N GLU A 22 -11.32 -12.44 6.85
CA GLU A 22 -12.22 -12.06 7.95
C GLU A 22 -11.58 -11.10 8.96
N LEU A 23 -11.01 -9.99 8.48
CA LEU A 23 -10.36 -9.02 9.34
C LEU A 23 -11.37 -8.26 10.18
N TYR A 24 -11.19 -8.34 11.50
CA TYR A 24 -11.89 -7.52 12.48
C TYR A 24 -10.89 -6.62 13.19
N ARG A 25 -11.25 -5.35 13.40
CA ARG A 25 -10.40 -4.43 14.16
C ARG A 25 -11.24 -3.48 14.99
N PHE A 26 -11.00 -3.50 16.31
CA PHE A 26 -11.65 -2.66 17.30
C PHE A 26 -10.67 -1.60 17.82
N TYR A 27 -11.14 -0.38 17.96
CA TYR A 27 -10.43 0.67 18.68
C TYR A 27 -11.24 1.08 19.88
N HIS A 28 -10.60 1.16 21.05
CA HIS A 28 -11.18 1.63 22.29
C HIS A 28 -10.68 3.05 22.57
N ALA A 29 -11.58 4.00 22.71
CA ALA A 29 -11.31 5.39 23.11
C ALA A 29 -12.15 5.75 24.33
N GLY A 30 -11.62 5.47 25.53
CA GLY A 30 -12.39 5.59 26.78
C GLY A 30 -13.53 4.57 26.82
N ASP A 31 -14.78 5.05 27.00
CA ASP A 31 -15.99 4.23 27.02
C ASP A 31 -16.56 3.96 25.61
N ASP A 32 -16.00 4.59 24.58
CA ASP A 32 -16.43 4.40 23.19
C ASP A 32 -15.63 3.30 22.51
N GLU A 33 -16.33 2.37 21.86
CA GLU A 33 -15.76 1.31 21.06
C GLU A 33 -16.09 1.54 19.57
N THR A 34 -15.05 1.61 18.74
CA THR A 34 -15.21 1.75 17.28
C THR A 34 -14.74 0.49 16.58
N LEU A 35 -15.68 -0.21 15.94
CA LEU A 35 -15.37 -1.36 15.10
C LEU A 35 -14.99 -0.87 13.70
N ALA A 36 -13.70 -0.74 13.47
CA ALA A 36 -13.14 -0.19 12.23
C ALA A 36 -13.13 -1.18 11.06
N LEU A 37 -13.00 -2.49 11.32
CA LEU A 37 -13.13 -3.55 10.31
C LEU A 37 -14.09 -4.62 10.85
N ARG A 38 -14.96 -5.14 9.97
CA ARG A 38 -16.08 -6.03 10.32
C ARG A 38 -16.14 -7.24 9.40
N GLY A 39 -15.11 -8.10 9.46
CA GLY A 39 -15.03 -9.31 8.64
C GLY A 39 -14.61 -9.03 7.21
N VAL A 40 -13.66 -8.10 7.01
CA VAL A 40 -13.15 -7.77 5.67
C VAL A 40 -12.28 -8.90 5.14
N SER A 41 -12.64 -9.42 3.96
CA SER A 41 -11.84 -10.40 3.23
C SER A 41 -11.51 -9.88 1.83
N LEU A 42 -10.25 -10.05 1.41
CA LEU A 42 -9.82 -9.73 0.05
C LEU A 42 -8.58 -10.54 -0.33
N THR A 43 -8.43 -10.75 -1.63
CA THR A 43 -7.21 -11.29 -2.24
C THR A 43 -6.71 -10.33 -3.30
N VAL A 44 -5.39 -10.28 -3.52
CA VAL A 44 -4.79 -9.49 -4.61
C VAL A 44 -3.78 -10.36 -5.34
N GLN A 45 -3.91 -10.40 -6.66
CA GLN A 45 -3.05 -11.23 -7.51
C GLN A 45 -1.76 -10.50 -7.93
N PRO A 46 -0.70 -11.24 -8.32
CA PRO A 46 0.44 -10.63 -9.00
C PRO A 46 -0.01 -9.85 -10.25
N GLY A 47 0.49 -8.64 -10.42
CA GLY A 47 0.12 -7.77 -11.53
C GLY A 47 -1.15 -6.95 -11.31
N GLU A 48 -1.89 -7.19 -10.22
CA GLU A 48 -3.17 -6.53 -9.95
C GLU A 48 -3.01 -5.24 -9.15
N THR A 49 -3.74 -4.21 -9.57
CA THR A 49 -3.98 -2.98 -8.80
C THR A 49 -5.41 -2.97 -8.30
N VAL A 50 -5.59 -2.93 -6.98
CA VAL A 50 -6.91 -2.83 -6.32
C VAL A 50 -7.08 -1.45 -5.71
N ALA A 51 -8.15 -0.75 -6.06
CA ALA A 51 -8.56 0.47 -5.37
C ALA A 51 -9.54 0.14 -4.25
N VAL A 52 -9.27 0.60 -3.04
CA VAL A 52 -10.20 0.57 -1.90
C VAL A 52 -10.80 1.96 -1.77
N VAL A 53 -12.08 2.09 -2.09
CA VAL A 53 -12.80 3.36 -2.07
C VAL A 53 -13.85 3.40 -0.96
N GLY A 54 -14.13 4.58 -0.44
CA GLY A 54 -15.14 4.76 0.60
C GLY A 54 -14.99 6.10 1.31
N PRO A 55 -16.02 6.53 2.07
CA PRO A 55 -15.99 7.80 2.79
C PRO A 55 -14.87 7.83 3.84
N SER A 56 -14.57 9.02 4.37
CA SER A 56 -13.68 9.15 5.53
C SER A 56 -14.23 8.33 6.70
N GLY A 57 -13.35 7.65 7.43
CA GLY A 57 -13.74 6.78 8.56
C GLY A 57 -14.28 5.40 8.16
N SER A 58 -14.35 5.04 6.87
CA SER A 58 -14.85 3.72 6.44
C SER A 58 -13.94 2.53 6.79
N GLY A 59 -12.70 2.78 7.26
CA GLY A 59 -11.73 1.74 7.63
C GLY A 59 -10.61 1.50 6.62
N LYS A 60 -10.47 2.31 5.55
CA LYS A 60 -9.43 2.12 4.49
C LYS A 60 -8.02 2.09 5.04
N SER A 61 -7.62 3.14 5.78
CA SER A 61 -6.26 3.22 6.37
C SER A 61 -6.03 2.12 7.40
N THR A 62 -7.06 1.73 8.16
CA THR A 62 -7.00 0.59 9.09
C THR A 62 -6.76 -0.72 8.34
N LEU A 63 -7.46 -0.94 7.22
CA LEU A 63 -7.25 -2.11 6.37
C LEU A 63 -5.82 -2.17 5.85
N LEU A 64 -5.29 -1.06 5.32
CA LEU A 64 -3.91 -0.98 4.87
C LEU A 64 -2.93 -1.24 6.02
N ALA A 65 -3.18 -0.67 7.21
CA ALA A 65 -2.33 -0.87 8.38
C ALA A 65 -2.30 -2.34 8.83
N CYS A 66 -3.44 -3.04 8.81
CA CYS A 66 -3.52 -4.48 9.10
C CYS A 66 -2.77 -5.31 8.06
N ILE A 67 -2.94 -5.02 6.76
CA ILE A 67 -2.22 -5.72 5.68
C ILE A 67 -0.72 -5.46 5.77
N ALA A 68 -0.30 -4.25 6.14
CA ALA A 68 1.10 -3.92 6.37
C ALA A 68 1.69 -4.58 7.64
N GLY A 69 0.87 -5.16 8.51
CA GLY A 69 1.29 -5.61 9.84
C GLY A 69 1.79 -4.47 10.73
N LEU A 70 1.36 -3.24 10.47
CA LEU A 70 1.57 -2.07 11.33
C LEU A 70 0.57 -2.07 12.49
N ASP A 71 -0.62 -2.61 12.24
CA ASP A 71 -1.65 -2.83 13.23
C ASP A 71 -2.05 -4.30 13.23
N GLU A 72 -2.33 -4.87 14.41
CA GLU A 72 -2.73 -6.27 14.54
C GLU A 72 -4.25 -6.37 14.54
N PRO A 73 -4.88 -7.11 13.62
CA PRO A 73 -6.31 -7.32 13.65
C PRO A 73 -6.72 -8.16 14.87
N ASP A 74 -7.85 -7.84 15.47
CA ASP A 74 -8.41 -8.58 16.62
C ASP A 74 -8.97 -9.95 16.18
N GLY A 75 -9.40 -10.08 14.92
CA GLY A 75 -9.86 -11.32 14.31
C GLY A 75 -9.37 -11.46 12.87
N GLY A 76 -9.36 -12.70 12.39
CA GLY A 76 -8.90 -13.01 11.03
C GLY A 76 -7.39 -13.11 10.90
N HIS A 77 -6.90 -13.01 9.66
CA HIS A 77 -5.46 -13.07 9.39
C HIS A 77 -5.08 -12.46 8.03
N VAL A 78 -3.79 -12.17 7.88
CA VAL A 78 -3.20 -11.67 6.63
C VAL A 78 -1.96 -12.47 6.28
N ASP A 79 -1.89 -12.88 5.01
CA ASP A 79 -0.69 -13.42 4.37
C ASP A 79 -0.23 -12.46 3.26
N VAL A 80 1.07 -12.17 3.21
CA VAL A 80 1.69 -11.35 2.16
C VAL A 80 2.85 -12.12 1.53
N ALA A 81 2.85 -12.23 0.22
CA ALA A 81 3.84 -12.99 -0.55
C ALA A 81 4.03 -14.44 0.02
N GLY A 82 2.91 -15.08 0.37
CA GLY A 82 2.86 -16.43 0.95
C GLY A 82 3.38 -16.53 2.38
N ARG A 83 3.52 -15.42 3.11
CA ARG A 83 3.98 -15.39 4.51
C ARG A 83 2.93 -14.77 5.40
N ARG A 84 2.55 -15.48 6.48
CA ARG A 84 1.68 -14.93 7.52
C ARG A 84 2.35 -13.74 8.19
N ILE A 85 1.68 -12.57 8.21
CA ILE A 85 2.15 -11.36 8.90
C ILE A 85 1.47 -11.16 10.24
N THR A 86 0.22 -11.60 10.39
CA THR A 86 -0.53 -11.54 11.65
C THR A 86 -0.02 -12.54 12.68
N ARG A 87 -0.16 -12.20 13.97
CA ARG A 87 0.28 -13.00 15.12
C ARG A 87 1.76 -13.35 15.08
N ARG A 88 2.56 -12.40 14.59
CA ARG A 88 4.03 -12.47 14.58
C ARG A 88 4.62 -11.41 15.50
N SER A 89 5.82 -11.68 15.98
CA SER A 89 6.58 -10.69 16.72
C SER A 89 6.89 -9.47 15.84
N GLU A 90 7.04 -8.28 16.45
CA GLU A 90 7.36 -7.08 15.68
C GLU A 90 8.64 -7.21 14.81
N PRO A 91 9.74 -7.83 15.28
CA PRO A 91 10.89 -8.06 14.40
C PRO A 91 10.57 -8.89 13.16
N GLU A 92 9.71 -9.92 13.27
CA GLU A 92 9.29 -10.74 12.12
C GLU A 92 8.43 -9.93 11.15
N ARG A 93 7.45 -9.16 11.68
CA ARG A 93 6.62 -8.26 10.86
C ARG A 93 7.47 -7.21 10.15
N ALA A 94 8.38 -6.57 10.86
CA ALA A 94 9.29 -5.58 10.29
C ALA A 94 10.17 -6.17 9.17
N ALA A 95 10.63 -7.42 9.31
CA ALA A 95 11.40 -8.09 8.28
C ALA A 95 10.56 -8.40 7.03
N ILE A 96 9.29 -8.78 7.17
CA ILE A 96 8.36 -8.98 6.05
C ILE A 96 8.09 -7.64 5.36
N ARG A 97 7.74 -6.59 6.13
CA ARG A 97 7.52 -5.23 5.60
C ARG A 97 8.71 -4.76 4.78
N ALA A 98 9.89 -4.78 5.37
CA ALA A 98 11.08 -4.25 4.72
C ALA A 98 11.40 -4.91 3.37
N ARG A 99 11.09 -6.20 3.22
CA ARG A 99 11.43 -6.99 2.03
C ARG A 99 10.34 -7.02 0.98
N SER A 100 9.09 -7.14 1.41
CA SER A 100 7.96 -7.47 0.53
C SER A 100 6.91 -6.37 0.40
N ILE A 101 6.90 -5.36 1.29
CA ILE A 101 5.85 -4.33 1.28
C ILE A 101 6.47 -2.94 1.12
N GLY A 102 6.07 -2.24 0.08
CA GLY A 102 6.26 -0.80 -0.05
C GLY A 102 5.07 -0.06 0.56
N ILE A 103 5.32 0.91 1.42
CA ILE A 103 4.25 1.67 2.07
C ILE A 103 4.40 3.13 1.68
N MET A 104 3.33 3.73 1.17
CA MET A 104 3.18 5.15 0.92
C MET A 104 1.99 5.64 1.75
N LEU A 105 2.27 6.42 2.77
CA LEU A 105 1.25 7.06 3.62
C LEU A 105 0.81 8.39 2.99
N GLN A 106 -0.34 8.90 3.40
CA GLN A 106 -0.83 10.21 2.99
C GLN A 106 0.18 11.33 3.32
N SER A 107 0.92 11.21 4.42
CA SER A 107 1.96 12.17 4.82
C SER A 107 3.06 11.46 5.63
N GLY A 108 4.19 12.15 5.85
CA GLY A 108 5.23 11.63 6.74
C GLY A 108 6.12 10.54 6.16
N ASN A 109 6.15 10.40 4.83
CA ASN A 109 6.93 9.34 4.15
C ASN A 109 8.47 9.54 4.23
N LEU A 110 8.93 10.76 4.51
CA LEU A 110 10.36 11.08 4.55
C LEU A 110 10.83 11.35 5.98
N ILE A 111 11.99 10.81 6.32
CA ILE A 111 12.74 11.17 7.52
C ILE A 111 13.38 12.53 7.26
N GLY A 112 12.94 13.57 7.99
CA GLY A 112 13.19 14.97 7.66
C GLY A 112 14.66 15.42 7.70
N HIS A 113 15.53 14.73 8.46
CA HIS A 113 16.96 15.02 8.54
C HIS A 113 17.80 14.26 7.50
N LEU A 114 17.18 13.36 6.72
CA LEU A 114 17.80 12.68 5.60
C LEU A 114 17.42 13.36 4.29
N SER A 115 18.33 13.34 3.32
CA SER A 115 18.02 13.70 1.93
C SER A 115 17.11 12.66 1.27
N VAL A 116 16.53 13.00 0.13
CA VAL A 116 15.69 12.07 -0.64
C VAL A 116 16.46 10.78 -0.98
N ALA A 117 17.69 10.90 -1.46
CA ALA A 117 18.52 9.74 -1.79
C ALA A 117 18.86 8.88 -0.57
N GLU A 118 19.13 9.51 0.59
CA GLU A 118 19.41 8.79 1.84
C GLU A 118 18.18 8.06 2.38
N ASN A 119 16.97 8.64 2.24
CA ASN A 119 15.72 7.96 2.59
C ASN A 119 15.53 6.70 1.73
N VAL A 120 15.71 6.80 0.42
CA VAL A 120 15.63 5.65 -0.51
C VAL A 120 16.70 4.60 -0.19
N LEU A 121 17.94 5.03 0.08
CA LEU A 121 19.04 4.13 0.47
C LEU A 121 18.77 3.42 1.78
N LEU A 122 18.18 4.11 2.77
CA LEU A 122 17.80 3.51 4.05
C LEU A 122 16.80 2.37 3.84
N GLN A 123 15.78 2.56 3.00
CA GLN A 123 14.81 1.51 2.69
C GLN A 123 15.48 0.29 2.04
N LEU A 124 16.42 0.49 1.13
CA LEU A 124 17.21 -0.60 0.55
C LEU A 124 17.98 -1.38 1.61
N ARG A 125 18.65 -0.66 2.53
CA ARG A 125 19.41 -1.28 3.63
C ARG A 125 18.52 -2.08 4.58
N LEU A 126 17.34 -1.55 4.95
CA LEU A 126 16.37 -2.25 5.78
C LEU A 126 15.87 -3.54 5.11
N ALA A 127 15.72 -3.52 3.78
CA ALA A 127 15.38 -4.71 2.99
C ALA A 127 16.55 -5.70 2.82
N GLY A 128 17.74 -5.38 3.33
CA GLY A 128 18.95 -6.19 3.14
C GLY A 128 19.51 -6.14 1.73
N LYS A 129 19.16 -5.12 0.94
CA LYS A 129 19.58 -4.95 -0.46
C LYS A 129 20.72 -3.93 -0.57
N ARG A 130 21.61 -4.14 -1.55
CA ARG A 130 22.64 -3.18 -1.92
C ARG A 130 22.08 -2.17 -2.91
N ASP A 131 22.66 -0.95 -2.92
CA ASP A 131 22.22 0.09 -3.85
C ASP A 131 22.39 -0.34 -5.33
N GLY A 132 23.61 -0.69 -5.76
CA GLY A 132 23.87 -1.12 -7.14
C GLY A 132 23.31 -0.18 -8.21
N GLY A 133 23.19 1.13 -7.92
CA GLY A 133 22.56 2.13 -8.81
C GLY A 133 21.02 2.19 -8.70
N ARG A 134 20.43 1.48 -7.75
CA ARG A 134 18.98 1.43 -7.59
C ARG A 134 18.39 2.76 -7.09
N VAL A 135 19.11 3.47 -6.22
CA VAL A 135 18.69 4.81 -5.75
C VAL A 135 18.51 5.73 -6.95
N ASP A 136 19.53 5.81 -7.81
CA ASP A 136 19.49 6.64 -9.00
C ASP A 136 18.35 6.22 -9.94
N ALA A 137 18.20 4.94 -10.22
CA ALA A 137 17.18 4.41 -11.12
C ALA A 137 15.75 4.72 -10.64
N VAL A 138 15.45 4.59 -9.34
CA VAL A 138 14.10 4.90 -8.83
C VAL A 138 13.84 6.40 -8.83
N LEU A 139 14.84 7.23 -8.50
CA LEU A 139 14.70 8.68 -8.55
C LEU A 139 14.51 9.19 -9.99
N ASP A 140 15.23 8.62 -10.96
CA ASP A 140 15.05 8.95 -12.38
C ASP A 140 13.65 8.56 -12.87
N SER A 141 13.14 7.38 -12.48
CA SER A 141 11.80 6.91 -12.88
C SER A 141 10.66 7.80 -12.36
N LEU A 142 10.89 8.57 -11.31
CA LEU A 142 9.95 9.51 -10.67
C LEU A 142 10.33 10.98 -10.90
N GLN A 143 11.32 11.25 -11.79
CA GLN A 143 11.80 12.60 -12.13
C GLN A 143 12.30 13.38 -10.91
N LEU A 144 13.00 12.71 -9.99
CA LEU A 144 13.51 13.30 -8.74
C LEU A 144 15.03 13.34 -8.65
N ARG A 145 15.77 12.99 -9.74
CA ARG A 145 17.23 12.98 -9.72
C ARG A 145 17.82 14.33 -9.29
N HIS A 146 17.24 15.42 -9.77
CA HIS A 146 17.65 16.79 -9.43
C HIS A 146 17.39 17.14 -7.96
N ARG A 147 16.53 16.39 -7.26
CA ARG A 147 16.19 16.54 -5.83
C ARG A 147 16.89 15.51 -4.93
N ALA A 148 17.77 14.67 -5.44
CA ALA A 148 18.41 13.59 -4.70
C ALA A 148 19.04 14.06 -3.37
N ARG A 149 19.62 15.26 -3.33
CA ARG A 149 20.25 15.86 -2.15
C ARG A 149 19.34 16.76 -1.33
N SER A 150 18.10 17.00 -1.76
CA SER A 150 17.12 17.83 -1.03
C SER A 150 16.58 17.10 0.18
N HIS A 151 16.25 17.86 1.23
CA HIS A 151 15.52 17.36 2.41
C HIS A 151 14.01 17.61 2.25
N ALA A 152 13.18 16.91 3.03
CA ALA A 152 11.72 16.96 2.93
C ALA A 152 11.15 18.40 2.88
N ARG A 153 11.65 19.30 3.72
CA ARG A 153 11.22 20.71 3.79
C ARG A 153 11.52 21.57 2.54
N GLN A 154 12.33 21.06 1.62
CA GLN A 154 12.75 21.74 0.39
C GLN A 154 11.98 21.26 -0.83
N LEU A 155 11.06 20.31 -0.64
CA LEU A 155 10.25 19.72 -1.70
C LEU A 155 8.90 20.38 -1.79
N SER A 156 8.37 20.50 -3.01
CA SER A 156 6.94 20.77 -3.22
C SER A 156 6.09 19.58 -2.78
N GLY A 157 4.78 19.74 -2.63
CA GLY A 157 3.86 18.64 -2.30
C GLY A 157 3.98 17.47 -3.27
N GLY A 158 3.96 17.76 -4.57
CA GLY A 158 4.14 16.73 -5.61
C GLY A 158 5.50 16.06 -5.60
N GLU A 159 6.60 16.81 -5.34
CA GLU A 159 7.93 16.23 -5.17
C GLU A 159 8.01 15.34 -3.93
N ALA A 160 7.40 15.76 -2.82
CA ALA A 160 7.36 14.98 -1.58
C ALA A 160 6.57 13.68 -1.76
N ALA A 161 5.42 13.72 -2.44
CA ALA A 161 4.62 12.54 -2.75
C ALA A 161 5.40 11.57 -3.66
N ARG A 162 6.03 12.06 -4.74
CA ARG A 162 6.88 11.23 -5.60
C ARG A 162 8.08 10.65 -4.84
N ALA A 163 8.67 11.40 -3.91
CA ALA A 163 9.76 10.91 -3.07
C ALA A 163 9.28 9.81 -2.11
N GLY A 164 8.09 9.94 -1.52
CA GLY A 164 7.44 8.89 -0.73
C GLY A 164 7.26 7.60 -1.54
N LEU A 165 6.77 7.72 -2.77
CA LEU A 165 6.64 6.58 -3.67
C LEU A 165 8.02 5.99 -4.05
N ALA A 166 9.06 6.82 -4.24
CA ALA A 166 10.42 6.34 -4.50
C ALA A 166 10.93 5.46 -3.36
N ILE A 167 10.68 5.86 -2.12
CA ILE A 167 11.03 5.09 -0.92
C ILE A 167 10.26 3.77 -0.92
N ALA A 168 8.94 3.81 -1.12
CA ALA A 168 8.10 2.62 -1.14
C ALA A 168 8.55 1.61 -2.21
N LEU A 169 8.94 2.09 -3.41
CA LEU A 169 9.37 1.25 -4.53
C LEU A 169 10.86 0.89 -4.52
N ALA A 170 11.67 1.45 -3.60
CA ALA A 170 13.13 1.25 -3.58
C ALA A 170 13.52 -0.22 -3.61
N ALA A 171 12.95 -1.00 -2.73
CA ALA A 171 13.27 -2.42 -2.57
C ALA A 171 12.60 -3.35 -3.62
N ARG A 172 11.87 -2.83 -4.60
CA ARG A 172 11.02 -3.63 -5.50
C ARG A 172 10.15 -4.58 -4.68
N PRO A 173 9.17 -4.04 -3.94
CA PRO A 173 8.30 -4.85 -3.10
C PRO A 173 7.38 -5.74 -3.93
N ASP A 174 6.94 -6.85 -3.36
CA ASP A 174 5.89 -7.69 -3.95
C ASP A 174 4.53 -6.97 -3.92
N LEU A 175 4.30 -6.16 -2.86
CA LEU A 175 3.07 -5.40 -2.61
C LEU A 175 3.38 -3.93 -2.38
N LEU A 176 2.68 -3.04 -3.06
CA LEU A 176 2.61 -1.61 -2.74
C LEU A 176 1.28 -1.32 -2.03
N LEU A 177 1.36 -0.70 -0.86
CA LEU A 177 0.23 -0.13 -0.15
C LEU A 177 0.34 1.39 -0.20
N ALA A 178 -0.68 2.07 -0.71
CA ALA A 178 -0.68 3.52 -0.79
C ALA A 178 -2.00 4.10 -0.26
N ASP A 179 -1.89 4.99 0.72
CA ASP A 179 -3.01 5.72 1.30
C ASP A 179 -3.04 7.13 0.72
N GLU A 180 -4.08 7.45 -0.05
CA GLU A 180 -4.29 8.71 -0.78
C GLU A 180 -3.04 9.16 -1.57
N PRO A 181 -2.52 8.32 -2.49
CA PRO A 181 -1.23 8.57 -3.14
C PRO A 181 -1.15 9.86 -3.96
N THR A 182 -2.31 10.41 -4.34
CA THR A 182 -2.40 11.62 -5.15
C THR A 182 -3.31 12.70 -4.54
N GLY A 183 -3.58 12.62 -3.23
CA GLY A 183 -4.60 13.45 -2.57
C GLY A 183 -4.35 14.96 -2.60
N GLU A 184 -3.10 15.41 -2.66
CA GLU A 184 -2.73 16.84 -2.56
C GLU A 184 -1.62 17.21 -3.57
N VAL A 185 -1.67 16.65 -4.79
CA VAL A 185 -0.64 16.90 -5.80
C VAL A 185 -1.23 17.50 -7.06
N ASP A 186 -0.38 18.17 -7.85
CA ASP A 186 -0.74 18.65 -9.18
C ASP A 186 -0.95 17.49 -10.18
N ALA A 187 -1.65 17.75 -11.27
CA ALA A 187 -2.00 16.74 -12.28
C ALA A 187 -0.77 16.08 -12.94
N GLU A 188 0.36 16.77 -13.02
CA GLU A 188 1.60 16.21 -13.56
C GLU A 188 2.18 15.18 -12.57
N SER A 189 2.25 15.53 -11.29
CA SER A 189 2.70 14.64 -10.23
C SER A 189 1.77 13.43 -10.07
N GLU A 190 0.43 13.63 -10.14
CA GLU A 190 -0.55 12.54 -10.15
C GLU A 190 -0.25 11.52 -11.25
N ARG A 191 -0.08 12.01 -12.50
CA ARG A 191 0.25 11.13 -13.63
C ARG A 191 1.53 10.34 -13.38
N HIS A 192 2.61 10.97 -12.93
CA HIS A 192 3.89 10.30 -12.66
C HIS A 192 3.77 9.23 -11.58
N ILE A 193 2.99 9.49 -10.52
CA ILE A 193 2.71 8.55 -9.45
C ILE A 193 1.97 7.34 -10.01
N LEU A 194 0.85 7.55 -10.70
CA LEU A 194 0.03 6.47 -11.25
C LEU A 194 0.77 5.64 -12.30
N ASP A 195 1.57 6.28 -13.16
CA ASP A 195 2.39 5.57 -14.13
C ASP A 195 3.51 4.74 -13.47
N ALA A 196 4.06 5.19 -12.34
CA ALA A 196 5.05 4.42 -11.59
C ALA A 196 4.42 3.20 -10.90
N ILE A 197 3.20 3.35 -10.36
CA ILE A 197 2.42 2.25 -9.80
C ILE A 197 2.12 1.21 -10.88
N ALA A 198 1.62 1.65 -12.05
CA ALA A 198 1.32 0.76 -13.17
C ALA A 198 2.57 0.00 -13.66
N ARG A 199 3.75 0.64 -13.68
CA ARG A 199 5.00 -0.07 -14.01
C ARG A 199 5.39 -1.11 -12.95
N GLN A 200 5.13 -0.84 -11.68
CA GLN A 200 5.38 -1.79 -10.58
C GLN A 200 4.52 -3.05 -10.73
N THR A 201 3.22 -2.88 -11.01
CA THR A 201 2.30 -4.01 -11.19
C THR A 201 2.59 -4.76 -12.49
N ALA A 202 2.85 -4.07 -13.60
CA ALA A 202 3.27 -4.69 -14.87
C ALA A 202 4.56 -5.51 -14.75
N ALA A 203 5.42 -5.19 -13.77
CA ALA A 203 6.63 -5.97 -13.47
C ALA A 203 6.36 -7.18 -12.55
N GLY A 204 5.10 -7.51 -12.26
CA GLY A 204 4.67 -8.64 -11.45
C GLY A 204 4.41 -8.34 -9.98
N GLY A 205 4.56 -7.10 -9.54
CA GLY A 205 4.12 -6.67 -8.20
C GLY A 205 2.60 -6.53 -8.13
N ALA A 206 2.07 -6.24 -6.94
CA ALA A 206 0.67 -5.90 -6.73
C ALA A 206 0.55 -4.54 -6.04
N ALA A 207 -0.62 -3.89 -6.14
CA ALA A 207 -0.87 -2.63 -5.45
C ALA A 207 -2.27 -2.60 -4.83
N ILE A 208 -2.37 -2.03 -3.61
CA ILE A 208 -3.65 -1.64 -2.99
C ILE A 208 -3.60 -0.14 -2.74
N LEU A 209 -4.55 0.59 -3.32
CA LEU A 209 -4.64 2.04 -3.24
C LEU A 209 -5.91 2.41 -2.48
N ALA A 210 -5.76 2.94 -1.26
CA ALA A 210 -6.90 3.54 -0.56
C ALA A 210 -7.08 4.97 -1.07
N THR A 211 -8.28 5.30 -1.54
CA THR A 211 -8.52 6.62 -2.12
C THR A 211 -10.01 7.00 -2.11
N HIS A 212 -10.26 8.30 -2.22
CA HIS A 212 -11.57 8.86 -2.57
C HIS A 212 -11.57 9.49 -3.98
N SER A 213 -10.44 9.42 -4.71
CA SER A 213 -10.29 9.96 -6.07
C SER A 213 -10.81 8.98 -7.12
N ASP A 214 -11.79 9.42 -7.91
CA ASP A 214 -12.27 8.67 -9.06
C ASP A 214 -11.19 8.45 -10.14
N VAL A 215 -10.21 9.36 -10.24
CA VAL A 215 -9.10 9.24 -11.20
C VAL A 215 -8.24 8.03 -10.83
N VAL A 216 -7.88 7.90 -9.55
CA VAL A 216 -7.11 6.76 -9.02
C VAL A 216 -7.92 5.47 -9.15
N ALA A 217 -9.20 5.49 -8.77
CA ALA A 217 -10.07 4.32 -8.83
C ALA A 217 -10.20 3.77 -10.25
N ARG A 218 -10.36 4.65 -11.27
CA ARG A 218 -10.43 4.23 -12.69
C ARG A 218 -9.13 3.66 -13.27
N ARG A 219 -7.99 3.84 -12.60
CA ARG A 219 -6.69 3.26 -13.01
C ARG A 219 -6.44 1.89 -12.40
N ALA A 220 -7.28 1.46 -11.45
CA ALA A 220 -7.20 0.15 -10.84
C ALA A 220 -7.89 -0.92 -11.71
N ASP A 221 -7.41 -2.15 -11.63
CA ASP A 221 -8.02 -3.31 -12.30
C ASP A 221 -9.32 -3.72 -11.63
N ARG A 222 -9.43 -3.48 -10.31
CA ARG A 222 -10.61 -3.79 -9.50
C ARG A 222 -10.83 -2.75 -8.41
N ILE A 223 -12.09 -2.46 -8.13
CA ILE A 223 -12.51 -1.54 -7.08
C ILE A 223 -13.21 -2.33 -5.97
N ILE A 224 -12.85 -2.06 -4.73
CA ILE A 224 -13.50 -2.55 -3.52
C ILE A 224 -14.12 -1.35 -2.81
N HIS A 225 -15.42 -1.40 -2.60
CA HIS A 225 -16.13 -0.38 -1.83
C HIS A 225 -16.12 -0.76 -0.34
N LEU A 226 -15.55 0.11 0.49
CA LEU A 226 -15.52 -0.07 1.94
C LEU A 226 -16.45 0.94 2.60
N ARG A 227 -17.42 0.46 3.37
CA ARG A 227 -18.35 1.29 4.12
C ARG A 227 -18.56 0.71 5.52
N ASP A 228 -18.42 1.55 6.56
CA ASP A 228 -18.61 1.17 7.97
C ASP A 228 -17.84 -0.12 8.34
N GLY A 229 -16.61 -0.25 7.86
CA GLY A 229 -15.74 -1.39 8.10
C GLY A 229 -16.09 -2.66 7.34
N ARG A 230 -17.00 -2.62 6.35
CA ARG A 230 -17.42 -3.77 5.54
C ARG A 230 -17.17 -3.52 4.05
N VAL A 231 -16.84 -4.59 3.34
CA VAL A 231 -16.91 -4.58 1.88
C VAL A 231 -18.38 -4.61 1.48
N VAL A 232 -18.76 -3.67 0.62
CA VAL A 232 -20.10 -3.62 0.01
C VAL A 232 -19.99 -3.83 -1.49
N GLU A 233 -20.97 -4.52 -2.05
CA GLU A 233 -21.08 -4.64 -3.50
C GLU A 233 -21.38 -3.25 -4.11
N GLY A 234 -20.62 -2.89 -5.15
CA GLY A 234 -20.76 -1.62 -5.88
C GLY A 234 -21.74 -1.70 -7.03
#